data_781e9e57ba65da61560830b1680c1cec
#
_entry.id   781e9e57ba65da61560830b1680c1cec
#
_cell.length_a   1.000
_cell.length_b   1.000
_cell.length_c   1.000
_cell.angle_alpha   90.00
_cell.angle_beta   90.00
_cell.angle_gamma   90.00
#
_symmetry.space_group_name_H-M   'P 1'
#
loop_
_entity.id
_entity.type
_entity.pdbx_description
1 polymer ?
#
loop_
_entity_poly.entity_id
_entity_poly.type
_entity_poly.pdbx_seq_one_letter_code
_entity_poly.pdbx_strand_id
1 'polypeptide(L)'
;FVANILLRQGHDITLLEKATGSLDGRGAGIVTHDALAQALKAAGVTVDHTLGVPVSQRVTLGRDGNNLGEMELPQILTSWSRLYHMLKESFPAERYLQGKAVKSLNQDANSVRVQCEDGSQYEAELLIASDGIRSGVRAQVAPQIQPEYAGYIAWRGVCDEACLSQRTLDTLFNYFGFCLPDGEQMLGYPVAGSGNDTRSGKRRYNFVWYRPASEDKELISLLTDDDGHYYPTGI
;
A
#
# COMPACT_ATOMS: atom_id res chain seq x y z
N PHE A 1 4.00 -1.93 -11.46
CA PHE A 1 5.35 -1.47 -11.82
C PHE A 1 6.02 -2.44 -12.79
N VAL A 2 6.35 -3.66 -12.35
CA VAL A 2 7.13 -4.63 -13.15
C VAL A 2 6.51 -4.87 -14.52
N ALA A 3 5.21 -5.09 -14.60
CA ALA A 3 4.51 -5.32 -15.86
C ALA A 3 4.69 -4.16 -16.86
N ASN A 4 4.51 -2.91 -16.39
CA ASN A 4 4.71 -1.72 -17.23
C ASN A 4 6.17 -1.58 -17.70
N ILE A 5 7.13 -1.84 -16.82
CA ILE A 5 8.56 -1.72 -17.16
C ILE A 5 8.94 -2.75 -18.21
N LEU A 6 8.57 -4.02 -18.02
CA LEU A 6 8.87 -5.09 -18.97
C LEU A 6 8.16 -4.91 -20.33
N LEU A 7 6.89 -4.46 -20.30
CA LEU A 7 6.16 -4.14 -21.52
C LEU A 7 6.90 -3.07 -22.34
N ARG A 8 7.42 -2.02 -21.70
CA ARG A 8 8.20 -0.97 -22.35
C ARG A 8 9.56 -1.44 -22.87
N GLN A 9 10.08 -2.53 -22.33
CA GLN A 9 11.29 -3.19 -22.82
C GLN A 9 10.99 -4.13 -23.99
N GLY A 10 9.75 -4.27 -24.42
CA GLY A 10 9.33 -5.06 -25.57
C GLY A 10 8.91 -6.51 -25.25
N HIS A 11 8.79 -6.86 -23.97
CA HIS A 11 8.29 -8.15 -23.58
C HIS A 11 6.77 -8.27 -23.76
N ASP A 12 6.30 -9.46 -24.06
CA ASP A 12 4.87 -9.80 -24.10
C ASP A 12 4.37 -10.13 -22.69
N ILE A 13 3.53 -9.25 -22.14
CA ILE A 13 3.12 -9.31 -20.71
C ILE A 13 1.61 -9.50 -20.59
N THR A 14 1.21 -10.48 -19.79
CA THR A 14 -0.17 -10.63 -19.30
C THR A 14 -0.15 -10.49 -17.78
N LEU A 15 -1.03 -9.65 -17.22
CA LEU A 15 -1.17 -9.45 -15.80
C LEU A 15 -2.47 -10.12 -15.31
N LEU A 16 -2.34 -11.03 -14.35
CA LEU A 16 -3.46 -11.72 -13.71
C LEU A 16 -3.73 -11.08 -12.35
N GLU A 17 -4.96 -10.58 -12.15
CA GLU A 17 -5.43 -10.03 -10.88
C GLU A 17 -6.60 -10.88 -10.34
N LYS A 18 -6.49 -11.34 -9.09
CA LYS A 18 -7.53 -12.19 -8.48
C LYS A 18 -8.84 -11.46 -8.19
N ALA A 19 -8.80 -10.16 -7.94
CA ALA A 19 -10.00 -9.38 -7.68
C ALA A 19 -10.85 -9.25 -8.94
N THR A 20 -12.17 -9.42 -8.79
CA THR A 20 -13.14 -9.29 -9.88
C THR A 20 -13.64 -7.86 -10.08
N GLY A 21 -13.45 -6.99 -9.07
CA GLY A 21 -13.94 -5.61 -9.05
C GLY A 21 -12.81 -4.59 -8.96
N SER A 22 -13.21 -3.31 -8.82
CA SER A 22 -12.26 -2.23 -8.60
C SER A 22 -11.46 -2.44 -7.32
N LEU A 23 -10.19 -2.05 -7.37
CA LEU A 23 -9.32 -1.99 -6.20
C LEU A 23 -9.34 -0.60 -5.54
N ASP A 24 -10.28 0.26 -5.93
CA ASP A 24 -10.44 1.60 -5.37
C ASP A 24 -10.73 1.55 -3.87
N GLY A 25 -10.21 2.54 -3.16
CA GLY A 25 -10.37 2.64 -1.71
C GLY A 25 -9.54 1.64 -0.89
N ARG A 26 -8.78 0.76 -1.55
CA ARG A 26 -7.84 -0.12 -0.87
C ARG A 26 -6.53 0.61 -0.57
N GLY A 27 -5.91 0.21 0.52
CA GLY A 27 -4.63 0.75 0.94
C GLY A 27 -4.74 2.12 1.60
N ALA A 28 -3.60 2.61 2.04
CA ALA A 28 -3.44 3.83 2.80
C ALA A 28 -2.55 4.83 2.06
N GLY A 29 -2.11 5.87 2.75
CA GLY A 29 -1.15 6.81 2.24
C GLY A 29 0.20 6.16 1.96
N ILE A 30 0.91 6.74 1.02
CA ILE A 30 2.28 6.36 0.64
C ILE A 30 3.14 7.61 0.63
N VAL A 31 4.29 7.53 1.28
CA VAL A 31 5.30 8.59 1.26
C VAL A 31 6.15 8.43 0.02
N THR A 32 6.28 9.49 -0.77
CA THR A 32 7.12 9.46 -1.97
C THR A 32 8.59 9.67 -1.62
N HIS A 33 9.45 9.12 -2.44
CA HIS A 33 10.90 9.29 -2.42
C HIS A 33 11.45 9.12 -3.83
N ASP A 34 12.71 9.47 -4.04
CA ASP A 34 13.32 9.48 -5.38
C ASP A 34 13.24 8.15 -6.10
N ALA A 35 13.43 7.04 -5.40
CA ALA A 35 13.33 5.71 -6.01
C ALA A 35 11.91 5.40 -6.52
N LEU A 36 10.85 5.87 -5.82
CA LEU A 36 9.48 5.75 -6.32
C LEU A 36 9.28 6.59 -7.59
N ALA A 37 9.78 7.83 -7.60
CA ALA A 37 9.70 8.69 -8.79
C ALA A 37 10.43 8.07 -10.00
N GLN A 38 11.62 7.50 -9.77
CA GLN A 38 12.38 6.77 -10.79
C GLN A 38 11.62 5.54 -11.29
N ALA A 39 11.00 4.76 -10.41
CA ALA A 39 10.22 3.58 -10.77
C ALA A 39 8.96 3.96 -11.59
N LEU A 40 8.27 5.04 -11.23
CA LEU A 40 7.13 5.57 -12.00
C LEU A 40 7.58 5.98 -13.41
N LYS A 41 8.68 6.72 -13.51
CA LYS A 41 9.27 7.11 -14.82
C LYS A 41 9.64 5.89 -15.66
N ALA A 42 10.28 4.89 -15.06
CA ALA A 42 10.63 3.64 -15.74
C ALA A 42 9.38 2.89 -16.22
N ALA A 43 8.30 2.92 -15.46
CA ALA A 43 6.99 2.36 -15.83
C ALA A 43 6.24 3.21 -16.87
N GLY A 44 6.80 4.35 -17.31
CA GLY A 44 6.17 5.23 -18.30
C GLY A 44 5.10 6.16 -17.73
N VAL A 45 5.06 6.31 -16.42
CA VAL A 45 4.11 7.19 -15.72
C VAL A 45 4.73 8.57 -15.56
N THR A 46 4.00 9.60 -15.98
CA THR A 46 4.40 10.99 -15.74
C THR A 46 4.11 11.37 -14.29
N VAL A 47 5.13 11.88 -13.62
CA VAL A 47 5.02 12.38 -12.25
C VAL A 47 4.88 13.90 -12.28
N ASP A 48 3.77 14.40 -11.77
CA ASP A 48 3.46 15.82 -11.69
C ASP A 48 2.83 16.18 -10.33
N HIS A 49 2.37 17.41 -10.19
CA HIS A 49 1.71 17.93 -8.98
C HIS A 49 0.43 17.17 -8.59
N THR A 50 -0.15 16.38 -9.50
CA THR A 50 -1.36 15.58 -9.22
C THR A 50 -1.06 14.28 -8.52
N LEU A 51 0.22 13.97 -8.28
CA LEU A 51 0.63 12.74 -7.59
C LEU A 51 0.07 12.65 -6.16
N GLY A 52 -0.07 13.79 -5.46
CA GLY A 52 -0.57 13.79 -4.09
C GLY A 52 -0.56 15.17 -3.44
N VAL A 53 -0.51 15.19 -2.12
CA VAL A 53 -0.50 16.41 -1.29
C VAL A 53 0.93 16.77 -0.93
N PRO A 54 1.42 17.98 -1.28
CA PRO A 54 2.76 18.41 -0.88
C PRO A 54 2.78 18.78 0.61
N VAL A 55 3.87 18.42 1.28
CA VAL A 55 4.24 18.91 2.61
C VAL A 55 5.67 19.46 2.56
N SER A 56 5.96 20.50 3.33
CA SER A 56 7.26 21.17 3.31
C SER A 56 8.23 20.56 4.31
N GLN A 57 7.74 20.00 5.39
CA GLN A 57 8.57 19.57 6.51
C GLN A 57 7.98 18.39 7.29
N ARG A 58 8.84 17.78 8.07
CA ARG A 58 8.48 16.81 9.10
C ARG A 58 8.46 17.49 10.45
N VAL A 59 7.50 17.12 11.30
CA VAL A 59 7.40 17.60 12.68
C VAL A 59 7.36 16.41 13.62
N THR A 60 8.03 16.52 14.76
CA THR A 60 7.98 15.52 15.82
C THR A 60 7.25 16.13 17.02
N LEU A 61 6.19 15.46 17.45
CA LEU A 61 5.35 15.89 18.57
C LEU A 61 5.72 15.14 19.84
N GLY A 62 5.73 15.87 20.95
CA GLY A 62 5.81 15.31 22.29
C GLY A 62 4.48 14.72 22.75
N ARG A 63 4.50 14.13 23.94
CA ARG A 63 3.33 13.51 24.59
C ARG A 63 2.20 14.50 24.86
N ASP A 64 2.55 15.75 25.06
CA ASP A 64 1.62 16.88 25.28
C ASP A 64 1.10 17.50 23.97
N GLY A 65 1.59 17.00 22.81
CA GLY A 65 1.29 17.52 21.50
C GLY A 65 2.09 18.76 21.10
N ASN A 66 3.07 19.17 21.91
CA ASN A 66 3.98 20.25 21.54
C ASN A 66 5.01 19.77 20.53
N ASN A 67 5.46 20.69 19.68
CA ASN A 67 6.51 20.41 18.70
C ASN A 67 7.88 20.29 19.41
N LEU A 68 8.50 19.13 19.30
CA LEU A 68 9.82 18.82 19.83
C LEU A 68 10.95 19.04 18.81
N GLY A 69 10.61 19.09 17.53
CA GLY A 69 11.60 19.28 16.47
C GLY A 69 10.98 19.30 15.09
N GLU A 70 11.64 19.99 14.19
CA GLU A 70 11.24 20.16 12.80
C GLU A 70 12.43 19.83 11.89
N MET A 71 12.11 19.31 10.71
CA MET A 71 13.08 19.08 9.65
C MET A 71 12.46 19.50 8.32
N GLU A 72 13.08 20.49 7.67
CA GLU A 72 12.70 20.84 6.31
C GLU A 72 13.02 19.68 5.38
N LEU A 73 11.99 19.11 4.81
CA LEU A 73 12.08 17.99 3.87
C LEU A 73 10.82 17.97 2.99
N PRO A 74 10.82 18.75 1.91
CA PRO A 74 9.69 18.79 0.98
C PRO A 74 9.43 17.41 0.38
N GLN A 75 8.20 16.94 0.50
CA GLN A 75 7.76 15.64 0.00
C GLN A 75 6.34 15.73 -0.56
N ILE A 76 5.99 14.84 -1.47
CA ILE A 76 4.61 14.62 -1.87
C ILE A 76 4.10 13.38 -1.17
N LEU A 77 2.91 13.46 -0.59
CA LEU A 77 2.27 12.35 0.09
C LEU A 77 1.11 11.89 -0.76
N THR A 78 1.21 10.67 -1.27
CA THR A 78 0.25 10.09 -2.20
C THR A 78 -0.57 8.99 -1.57
N SER A 79 -1.48 8.39 -2.31
CA SER A 79 -2.26 7.24 -1.89
C SER A 79 -1.96 6.03 -2.77
N TRP A 80 -2.19 4.85 -2.19
CA TRP A 80 -2.11 3.60 -2.95
C TRP A 80 -3.05 3.63 -4.17
N SER A 81 -4.28 4.11 -3.99
CA SER A 81 -5.25 4.22 -5.08
C SER A 81 -4.74 5.09 -6.22
N ARG A 82 -4.11 6.23 -5.91
CA ARG A 82 -3.54 7.10 -6.95
C ARG A 82 -2.46 6.39 -7.76
N LEU A 83 -1.50 5.75 -7.09
CA LEU A 83 -0.45 4.99 -7.76
C LEU A 83 -1.01 3.83 -8.60
N TYR A 84 -2.00 3.12 -8.04
CA TYR A 84 -2.68 2.05 -8.75
C TYR A 84 -3.32 2.54 -10.06
N HIS A 85 -4.06 3.65 -10.02
CA HIS A 85 -4.69 4.20 -11.22
C HIS A 85 -3.67 4.64 -12.26
N MET A 86 -2.64 5.40 -11.86
CA MET A 86 -1.60 5.85 -12.78
C MET A 86 -0.89 4.68 -13.47
N LEU A 87 -0.58 3.62 -12.72
CA LEU A 87 0.06 2.43 -13.28
C LEU A 87 -0.90 1.60 -14.15
N LYS A 88 -2.16 1.50 -13.76
CA LYS A 88 -3.19 0.78 -14.52
C LYS A 88 -3.50 1.48 -15.84
N GLU A 89 -3.64 2.80 -15.84
CA GLU A 89 -3.87 3.62 -17.03
C GLU A 89 -2.71 3.54 -18.05
N SER A 90 -1.50 3.27 -17.56
CA SER A 90 -0.30 3.10 -18.38
C SER A 90 -0.14 1.67 -18.92
N PHE A 91 -1.03 0.73 -18.56
CA PHE A 91 -0.97 -0.67 -18.97
C PHE A 91 -2.13 -1.00 -19.92
N PRO A 92 -1.92 -1.77 -21.01
CA PRO A 92 -2.98 -2.16 -21.94
C PRO A 92 -4.11 -2.89 -21.22
N ALA A 93 -5.34 -2.39 -21.37
CA ALA A 93 -6.50 -2.92 -20.65
C ALA A 93 -6.80 -4.39 -20.99
N GLU A 94 -6.58 -4.79 -22.22
CA GLU A 94 -6.78 -6.14 -22.73
C GLU A 94 -5.79 -7.16 -22.16
N ARG A 95 -4.68 -6.68 -21.58
CA ARG A 95 -3.65 -7.51 -20.96
C ARG A 95 -3.74 -7.56 -19.43
N TYR A 96 -4.66 -6.77 -18.86
CA TYR A 96 -4.95 -6.75 -17.42
C TYR A 96 -6.22 -7.58 -17.15
N LEU A 97 -6.03 -8.82 -16.76
CA LEU A 97 -7.11 -9.80 -16.61
C LEU A 97 -7.54 -9.91 -15.14
N GLN A 98 -8.73 -9.41 -14.84
CA GLN A 98 -9.33 -9.50 -13.50
C GLN A 98 -10.07 -10.83 -13.31
N GLY A 99 -10.28 -11.22 -12.04
CA GLY A 99 -10.93 -12.48 -11.67
C GLY A 99 -10.06 -13.72 -11.93
N LYS A 100 -8.75 -13.53 -12.12
CA LYS A 100 -7.80 -14.60 -12.45
C LYS A 100 -6.95 -14.97 -11.24
N ALA A 101 -7.58 -15.54 -10.22
CA ALA A 101 -6.89 -16.09 -9.07
C ALA A 101 -6.12 -17.36 -9.47
N VAL A 102 -4.80 -17.33 -9.32
CA VAL A 102 -3.95 -18.50 -9.62
C VAL A 102 -4.17 -19.58 -8.56
N LYS A 103 -4.62 -20.76 -9.01
CA LYS A 103 -4.87 -21.94 -8.19
C LYS A 103 -3.64 -22.82 -8.07
N SER A 104 -3.01 -23.11 -9.21
CA SER A 104 -1.84 -23.96 -9.26
C SER A 104 -0.91 -23.56 -10.39
N LEU A 105 0.33 -23.99 -10.28
CA LEU A 105 1.31 -23.83 -11.33
C LEU A 105 2.10 -25.13 -11.55
N ASN A 106 2.62 -25.27 -12.76
CA ASN A 106 3.57 -26.29 -13.14
C ASN A 106 4.65 -25.64 -14.02
N GLN A 107 5.90 -26.04 -13.85
CA GLN A 107 7.01 -25.49 -14.61
C GLN A 107 7.98 -26.58 -15.05
N ASP A 108 8.59 -26.35 -16.19
CA ASP A 108 9.70 -27.16 -16.72
C ASP A 108 10.89 -26.23 -17.04
N ALA A 109 11.86 -26.72 -17.81
CA ALA A 109 13.05 -25.96 -18.16
C ALA A 109 12.77 -24.77 -19.09
N ASN A 110 11.64 -24.73 -19.79
CA ASN A 110 11.35 -23.78 -20.87
C ASN A 110 10.12 -22.92 -20.60
N SER A 111 9.19 -23.38 -19.76
CA SER A 111 7.92 -22.68 -19.55
C SER A 111 7.36 -22.87 -18.14
N VAL A 112 6.47 -21.97 -17.77
CA VAL A 112 5.60 -22.06 -16.60
C VAL A 112 4.15 -21.98 -17.06
N ARG A 113 3.33 -22.94 -16.61
CA ARG A 113 1.87 -22.95 -16.81
C ARG A 113 1.17 -22.66 -15.49
N VAL A 114 0.24 -21.73 -15.51
CA VAL A 114 -0.65 -21.44 -14.37
C VAL A 114 -2.06 -21.84 -14.71
N GLN A 115 -2.75 -22.43 -13.75
CA GLN A 115 -4.18 -22.69 -13.81
C GLN A 115 -4.87 -21.76 -12.81
N CYS A 116 -5.88 -21.03 -13.26
CA CYS A 116 -6.71 -20.17 -12.43
C CYS A 116 -7.92 -20.94 -11.85
N GLU A 117 -8.53 -20.36 -10.82
CA GLU A 117 -9.71 -20.90 -10.15
C GLU A 117 -10.92 -21.04 -11.09
N ASP A 118 -11.04 -20.15 -12.08
CA ASP A 118 -12.09 -20.17 -13.10
C ASP A 118 -11.86 -21.20 -14.21
N GLY A 119 -10.80 -22.00 -14.09
CA GLY A 119 -10.41 -23.03 -15.06
C GLY A 119 -9.56 -22.51 -16.23
N SER A 120 -9.34 -21.21 -16.37
CA SER A 120 -8.47 -20.67 -17.42
C SER A 120 -7.00 -21.04 -17.17
N GLN A 121 -6.23 -21.16 -18.23
CA GLN A 121 -4.82 -21.52 -18.19
C GLN A 121 -3.99 -20.52 -19.00
N TYR A 122 -2.80 -20.23 -18.51
CA TYR A 122 -1.84 -19.35 -19.15
C TYR A 122 -0.45 -20.01 -19.13
N GLU A 123 0.30 -19.80 -20.19
CA GLU A 123 1.66 -20.31 -20.33
C GLU A 123 2.59 -19.15 -20.69
N ALA A 124 3.76 -19.13 -20.08
CA ALA A 124 4.79 -18.12 -20.33
C ALA A 124 6.19 -18.70 -20.07
N GLU A 125 7.22 -18.01 -20.54
CA GLU A 125 8.62 -18.35 -20.24
C GLU A 125 9.01 -17.98 -18.80
N LEU A 126 8.31 -16.97 -18.20
CA LEU A 126 8.57 -16.49 -16.86
C LEU A 126 7.27 -16.09 -16.15
N LEU A 127 7.12 -16.51 -14.91
CA LEU A 127 6.09 -16.05 -13.99
C LEU A 127 6.71 -15.14 -12.91
N ILE A 128 6.18 -13.93 -12.77
CA ILE A 128 6.54 -13.00 -11.67
C ILE A 128 5.37 -12.94 -10.70
N ALA A 129 5.54 -13.58 -9.54
CA ALA A 129 4.53 -13.60 -8.50
C ALA A 129 4.61 -12.33 -7.62
N SER A 130 3.57 -11.51 -7.68
CA SER A 130 3.38 -10.31 -6.85
C SER A 130 2.12 -10.42 -6.01
N ASP A 131 1.78 -11.63 -5.58
CA ASP A 131 0.53 -12.00 -4.89
C ASP A 131 0.55 -11.79 -3.37
N GLY A 132 1.60 -11.10 -2.87
CA GLY A 132 1.67 -10.54 -1.53
C GLY A 132 2.04 -11.54 -0.43
N ILE A 133 1.81 -11.13 0.82
CA ILE A 133 2.24 -11.89 2.00
C ILE A 133 1.61 -13.28 2.08
N ARG A 134 0.40 -13.46 1.55
CA ARG A 134 -0.33 -14.75 1.47
C ARG A 134 -0.16 -15.41 0.11
N SER A 135 1.01 -15.31 -0.49
CA SER A 135 1.30 -15.83 -1.82
C SER A 135 0.99 -17.31 -1.95
N GLY A 136 0.04 -17.63 -2.81
CA GLY A 136 -0.26 -19.02 -3.21
C GLY A 136 0.84 -19.62 -4.10
N VAL A 137 1.53 -18.77 -4.85
CA VAL A 137 2.69 -19.19 -5.66
C VAL A 137 3.86 -19.58 -4.76
N ARG A 138 4.19 -18.74 -3.75
CA ARG A 138 5.26 -19.06 -2.78
C ARG A 138 4.97 -20.38 -2.07
N ALA A 139 3.74 -20.62 -1.65
CA ALA A 139 3.36 -21.85 -0.94
C ALA A 139 3.61 -23.11 -1.79
N GLN A 140 3.59 -23.00 -3.13
CA GLN A 140 3.85 -24.11 -4.05
C GLN A 140 5.34 -24.28 -4.37
N VAL A 141 6.05 -23.16 -4.61
CA VAL A 141 7.45 -23.23 -5.08
C VAL A 141 8.48 -23.21 -3.95
N ALA A 142 8.09 -22.68 -2.79
CA ALA A 142 8.96 -22.56 -1.62
C ALA A 142 8.16 -22.75 -0.31
N PRO A 143 7.54 -23.93 -0.10
CA PRO A 143 6.65 -24.17 1.03
C PRO A 143 7.33 -24.03 2.39
N GLN A 144 8.64 -24.15 2.43
CA GLN A 144 9.45 -23.95 3.65
C GLN A 144 9.57 -22.47 4.07
N ILE A 145 9.21 -21.51 3.17
CA ILE A 145 9.28 -20.08 3.45
C ILE A 145 7.88 -19.62 3.87
N GLN A 146 7.67 -19.47 5.16
CA GLN A 146 6.40 -19.00 5.72
C GLN A 146 6.53 -17.58 6.25
N PRO A 147 5.45 -16.77 6.21
CA PRO A 147 5.42 -15.50 6.92
C PRO A 147 5.54 -15.72 8.43
N GLU A 148 6.34 -14.87 9.07
CA GLU A 148 6.48 -14.86 10.52
C GLU A 148 5.94 -13.53 11.07
N TYR A 149 5.39 -13.60 12.28
CA TYR A 149 4.94 -12.40 12.97
C TYR A 149 6.14 -11.55 13.38
N ALA A 150 6.10 -10.25 13.06
CA ALA A 150 7.23 -9.34 13.26
C ALA A 150 7.33 -8.77 14.69
N GLY A 151 6.46 -9.19 15.60
CA GLY A 151 6.47 -8.73 17.01
C GLY A 151 5.76 -7.40 17.25
N TYR A 152 5.08 -6.84 16.25
CA TYR A 152 4.32 -5.60 16.39
C TYR A 152 3.08 -5.58 15.48
N ILE A 153 2.14 -4.72 15.83
CA ILE A 153 0.95 -4.41 15.03
C ILE A 153 1.02 -2.99 14.49
N ALA A 154 0.23 -2.73 13.47
CA ALA A 154 0.06 -1.39 12.89
C ALA A 154 -1.43 -1.01 12.88
N TRP A 155 -1.83 -0.11 13.76
CA TRP A 155 -3.12 0.55 13.69
C TRP A 155 -3.09 1.57 12.57
N ARG A 156 -4.07 1.51 11.68
CA ARG A 156 -4.16 2.41 10.52
C ARG A 156 -5.53 3.02 10.44
N GLY A 157 -5.58 4.28 10.06
CA GLY A 157 -6.84 4.96 9.83
C GLY A 157 -6.70 6.09 8.83
N VAL A 158 -7.81 6.41 8.22
CA VAL A 158 -7.97 7.56 7.33
C VAL A 158 -9.26 8.26 7.71
N CYS A 159 -9.21 9.57 7.92
CA CYS A 159 -10.38 10.39 8.17
C CYS A 159 -10.41 11.60 7.24
N ASP A 160 -11.61 12.10 6.98
CA ASP A 160 -11.76 13.31 6.18
C ASP A 160 -11.24 14.55 6.93
N GLU A 161 -10.62 15.48 6.20
CA GLU A 161 -10.10 16.73 6.74
C GLU A 161 -11.15 17.47 7.59
N ALA A 162 -12.40 17.44 7.15
CA ALA A 162 -13.53 18.08 7.83
C ALA A 162 -13.88 17.47 9.22
N CYS A 163 -13.41 16.26 9.52
CA CYS A 163 -13.64 15.59 10.80
C CYS A 163 -12.58 15.96 11.85
N LEU A 164 -11.52 16.65 11.45
CA LEU A 164 -10.41 17.00 12.35
C LEU A 164 -10.73 18.26 13.19
N SER A 165 -10.18 18.30 14.40
CA SER A 165 -10.25 19.49 15.22
C SER A 165 -9.46 20.65 14.60
N GLN A 166 -9.87 21.88 14.86
CA GLN A 166 -9.14 23.07 14.40
C GLN A 166 -7.68 23.03 14.88
N ARG A 167 -7.43 22.59 16.11
CA ARG A 167 -6.08 22.43 16.64
C ARG A 167 -5.25 21.49 15.75
N THR A 168 -5.79 20.34 15.36
CA THR A 168 -5.07 19.38 14.49
C THR A 168 -4.80 19.98 13.11
N LEU A 169 -5.77 20.70 12.54
CA LEU A 169 -5.60 21.39 11.26
C LEU A 169 -4.48 22.42 11.30
N ASP A 170 -4.39 23.19 12.39
CA ASP A 170 -3.41 24.27 12.52
C ASP A 170 -2.00 23.77 12.84
N THR A 171 -1.89 22.67 13.61
CA THR A 171 -0.59 22.25 14.16
C THR A 171 0.02 21.04 13.47
N LEU A 172 -0.76 20.21 12.79
CA LEU A 172 -0.27 18.92 12.29
C LEU A 172 -0.63 18.63 10.83
N PHE A 173 -1.82 19.06 10.40
CA PHE A 173 -2.38 18.60 9.14
C PHE A 173 -1.48 18.87 7.91
N ASN A 174 -0.78 20.00 7.88
CA ASN A 174 0.03 20.41 6.73
C ASN A 174 1.47 19.86 6.75
N TYR A 175 1.75 18.95 7.67
CA TYR A 175 3.06 18.37 7.87
C TYR A 175 3.06 16.85 7.77
N PHE A 176 4.24 16.29 7.65
CA PHE A 176 4.44 14.88 7.93
C PHE A 176 4.78 14.76 9.43
N GLY A 177 3.78 14.42 10.22
CA GLY A 177 3.86 14.39 11.67
C GLY A 177 4.32 13.04 12.22
N PHE A 178 5.13 13.09 13.27
CA PHE A 178 5.61 11.93 14.03
C PHE A 178 5.34 12.11 15.51
N CYS A 179 5.04 11.02 16.21
CA CYS A 179 5.10 10.90 17.65
C CYS A 179 5.87 9.60 17.95
N LEU A 180 6.95 9.71 18.70
CA LEU A 180 7.93 8.64 18.89
C LEU A 180 8.09 8.31 20.39
N PRO A 181 7.09 7.73 21.06
CA PRO A 181 7.27 7.21 22.39
C PRO A 181 8.20 6.00 22.39
N ASP A 182 8.75 5.64 23.56
CA ASP A 182 9.68 4.54 23.68
C ASP A 182 9.09 3.23 23.14
N GLY A 183 9.78 2.63 22.16
CA GLY A 183 9.39 1.39 21.52
C GLY A 183 8.20 1.49 20.55
N GLU A 184 7.60 2.64 20.37
CA GLU A 184 6.46 2.85 19.49
C GLU A 184 6.72 3.96 18.46
N GLN A 185 5.96 3.94 17.39
CA GLN A 185 6.01 4.98 16.36
C GLN A 185 4.60 5.27 15.85
N MET A 186 4.15 6.50 16.01
CA MET A 186 2.96 6.99 15.32
C MET A 186 3.37 8.04 14.30
N LEU A 187 2.80 7.97 13.12
CA LEU A 187 2.99 8.97 12.07
C LEU A 187 1.67 9.28 11.38
N GLY A 188 1.56 10.50 10.87
CA GLY A 188 0.37 10.94 10.17
C GLY A 188 0.68 12.03 9.17
N TYR A 189 -0.14 12.10 8.13
CA TYR A 189 0.05 13.04 7.03
C TYR A 189 -1.21 13.21 6.16
N PRO A 190 -1.35 14.36 5.47
CA PRO A 190 -2.45 14.56 4.55
C PRO A 190 -2.28 13.72 3.28
N VAL A 191 -3.39 13.22 2.78
CA VAL A 191 -3.51 12.56 1.47
C VAL A 191 -4.69 13.11 0.71
N ALA A 192 -4.70 12.92 -0.61
CA ALA A 192 -5.83 13.32 -1.43
C ALA A 192 -7.14 12.68 -0.95
N GLY A 193 -8.22 13.38 -1.10
CA GLY A 193 -9.58 12.90 -0.88
C GLY A 193 -10.09 12.00 -1.99
N SER A 194 -11.40 11.78 -2.00
CA SER A 194 -12.07 10.99 -3.06
C SER A 194 -11.78 11.58 -4.45
N GLY A 195 -11.58 10.73 -5.44
CA GLY A 195 -11.25 11.17 -6.81
C GLY A 195 -9.91 11.89 -6.93
N ASN A 196 -8.98 11.66 -6.00
CA ASN A 196 -7.67 12.34 -5.95
C ASN A 196 -7.80 13.87 -5.72
N ASP A 197 -8.81 14.33 -4.99
CA ASP A 197 -9.01 15.75 -4.71
C ASP A 197 -8.01 16.24 -3.65
N THR A 198 -7.10 17.12 -4.06
CA THR A 198 -6.05 17.71 -3.21
C THR A 198 -6.42 19.10 -2.65
N ARG A 199 -7.61 19.62 -2.97
CA ARG A 199 -8.07 20.94 -2.51
C ARG A 199 -8.29 20.94 -1.00
N SER A 200 -7.99 22.08 -0.37
CA SER A 200 -8.25 22.29 1.08
C SER A 200 -9.72 22.01 1.42
N GLY A 201 -9.96 21.33 2.54
CA GLY A 201 -11.27 20.90 3.00
C GLY A 201 -11.81 19.63 2.30
N LYS A 202 -11.11 19.10 1.29
CA LYS A 202 -11.47 17.89 0.55
C LYS A 202 -10.49 16.75 0.71
N ARG A 203 -9.39 17.00 1.39
CA ARG A 203 -8.33 16.04 1.65
C ARG A 203 -8.71 15.11 2.79
N ARG A 204 -7.88 14.12 3.03
CA ARG A 204 -7.99 13.19 4.17
C ARG A 204 -6.68 13.19 4.95
N TYR A 205 -6.74 12.77 6.17
CA TYR A 205 -5.57 12.55 7.02
C TYR A 205 -5.39 11.06 7.23
N ASN A 206 -4.24 10.55 6.83
CA ASN A 206 -3.83 9.18 7.04
C ASN A 206 -2.94 9.11 8.28
N PHE A 207 -3.15 8.11 9.14
CA PHE A 207 -2.23 7.81 10.22
C PHE A 207 -1.90 6.32 10.26
N VAL A 208 -0.75 6.04 10.83
CA VAL A 208 -0.36 4.69 11.21
C VAL A 208 0.37 4.73 12.55
N TRP A 209 0.04 3.81 13.43
CA TRP A 209 0.65 3.65 14.74
C TRP A 209 1.20 2.24 14.87
N TYR A 210 2.51 2.12 14.88
CA TYR A 210 3.22 0.88 15.12
C TYR A 210 3.50 0.73 16.62
N ARG A 211 3.08 -0.40 17.18
CA ARG A 211 3.34 -0.73 18.57
C ARG A 211 3.66 -2.21 18.73
N PRO A 212 4.61 -2.57 19.62
CA PRO A 212 4.88 -3.95 19.97
C PRO A 212 3.62 -4.64 20.50
N ALA A 213 3.48 -5.92 20.20
CA ALA A 213 2.46 -6.76 20.79
C ALA A 213 3.00 -8.20 20.86
N SER A 214 2.91 -8.83 22.02
CA SER A 214 3.33 -10.21 22.17
C SER A 214 2.36 -11.17 21.47
N GLU A 215 2.90 -12.11 20.70
CA GLU A 215 2.11 -13.07 19.93
C GLU A 215 1.24 -13.95 20.83
N ASP A 216 1.82 -14.38 21.94
CA ASP A 216 1.20 -15.32 22.89
C ASP A 216 0.20 -14.69 23.88
N LYS A 217 0.24 -13.35 24.08
CA LYS A 217 -0.57 -12.69 25.12
C LYS A 217 -1.51 -11.62 24.59
N GLU A 218 -1.02 -10.77 23.69
CA GLU A 218 -1.73 -9.56 23.31
C GLU A 218 -2.36 -9.65 21.92
N LEU A 219 -1.68 -10.33 20.97
CA LEU A 219 -2.09 -10.32 19.56
C LEU A 219 -3.51 -10.86 19.37
N ILE A 220 -3.87 -11.95 20.03
CA ILE A 220 -5.21 -12.53 19.92
C ILE A 220 -6.29 -11.53 20.39
N SER A 221 -6.06 -10.88 21.54
CA SER A 221 -6.98 -9.89 22.10
C SER A 221 -7.13 -8.67 21.17
N LEU A 222 -6.01 -8.21 20.61
CA LEU A 222 -5.98 -7.04 19.71
C LEU A 222 -6.61 -7.32 18.33
N LEU A 223 -6.69 -8.58 17.94
CA LEU A 223 -7.32 -9.03 16.70
C LEU A 223 -8.73 -9.61 16.92
N THR A 224 -9.30 -9.40 18.09
CA THR A 224 -10.67 -9.82 18.43
C THR A 224 -11.51 -8.57 18.65
N ASP A 225 -12.64 -8.45 17.97
CA ASP A 225 -13.57 -7.34 18.13
C ASP A 225 -14.45 -7.48 19.39
N ASP A 226 -15.28 -6.48 19.67
CA ASP A 226 -16.16 -6.44 20.84
C ASP A 226 -17.26 -7.53 20.80
N ASP A 227 -17.56 -8.08 19.63
CA ASP A 227 -18.50 -9.20 19.45
C ASP A 227 -17.79 -10.57 19.61
N GLY A 228 -16.49 -10.57 19.88
CA GLY A 228 -15.68 -11.77 20.07
C GLY A 228 -15.24 -12.46 18.78
N HIS A 229 -15.38 -11.80 17.63
CA HIS A 229 -14.91 -12.31 16.35
C HIS A 229 -13.39 -12.09 16.20
N TYR A 230 -12.65 -13.17 15.98
CA TYR A 230 -11.20 -13.15 15.80
C TYR A 230 -10.81 -12.99 14.33
N TYR A 231 -9.95 -12.04 14.05
CA TYR A 231 -9.41 -11.70 12.72
C TYR A 231 -7.92 -12.07 12.61
N PRO A 232 -7.58 -13.32 12.32
CA PRO A 232 -6.18 -13.81 12.34
C PRO A 232 -5.26 -13.09 11.35
N THR A 233 -5.80 -12.29 10.48
CA THR A 233 -5.09 -11.64 9.38
C THR A 233 -5.18 -10.10 9.43
N GLY A 234 -5.66 -9.59 10.54
CA GLY A 234 -5.94 -8.16 10.76
C GLY A 234 -7.41 -7.82 10.52
N ILE A 235 -7.86 -6.80 11.22
CA ILE A 235 -9.20 -6.23 11.16
C ILE A 235 -9.35 -5.36 9.92
#